data_daef14db51c8c4877d9a5d1e0141777b
#
_entry.id   daef14db51c8c4877d9a5d1e0141777b
#
_cell.length_a   1.000
_cell.length_b   1.000
_cell.length_c   1.000
_cell.angle_alpha   90.00
_cell.angle_beta   90.00
_cell.angle_gamma   90.00
#
_symmetry.space_group_name_H-M   'P 1'
#
loop_
_entity.id
_entity.type
_entity.pdbx_description
1 polymer ?
#
loop_
_entity_poly.entity_id
_entity_poly.type
_entity_poly.pdbx_seq_one_letter_code
_entity_poly.pdbx_strand_id
1 'polypeptide(L)'
;LLSLLSGYPAGARTVAELASEGRLQKGDVFCTTCLASTSGPAFCLGAAAAMFGSPAAGMVLFGSHLLAVWSAGFLLPRLTRHKAEPAPPPLPKAREPFSALLISAVQAVLSVGALIALFFCLKEMLFSILPPLSGYGEGILSGLLEVTAGVSALANLKTPLSLALAAVEVSFGGLCVNAQQLSFLAGTGVKMLPFLLVKCAHGLLAFAFCYPLALLVFPV
;
A
#
# COMPACT_ATOMS: atom_id res chain seq x y z
N LEU A 1 4.93 -13.66 -0.21
CA LEU A 1 5.17 -13.68 1.23
C LEU A 1 6.09 -12.55 1.68
N LEU A 2 7.24 -12.29 1.02
CA LEU A 2 8.15 -11.20 1.39
C LEU A 2 7.45 -9.83 1.40
N SER A 3 6.61 -9.53 0.42
CA SER A 3 5.87 -8.27 0.34
C SER A 3 4.88 -8.07 1.48
N LEU A 4 4.28 -9.14 1.99
CA LEU A 4 3.39 -9.09 3.15
C LEU A 4 4.13 -8.73 4.45
N LEU A 5 5.39 -9.12 4.58
CA LEU A 5 6.21 -8.84 5.75
C LEU A 5 6.86 -7.46 5.68
N SER A 6 7.40 -7.10 4.50
CA SER A 6 8.13 -5.85 4.31
C SER A 6 7.23 -4.64 3.99
N GLY A 7 6.03 -4.88 3.45
CA GLY A 7 5.14 -3.80 3.03
C GLY A 7 5.62 -3.07 1.78
N TYR A 8 4.95 -1.93 1.48
CA TYR A 8 5.43 -1.10 0.37
C TYR A 8 6.78 -0.43 0.68
N PRO A 9 7.55 -0.12 -0.35
CA PRO A 9 7.36 -0.44 -1.77
C PRO A 9 8.06 -1.74 -2.18
N ALA A 10 8.55 -2.52 -1.23
CA ALA A 10 9.40 -3.70 -1.47
C ALA A 10 8.75 -4.73 -2.39
N GLY A 11 7.42 -4.90 -2.27
CA GLY A 11 6.67 -5.80 -3.16
C GLY A 11 6.78 -5.42 -4.63
N ALA A 12 6.52 -4.17 -4.97
CA ALA A 12 6.61 -3.67 -6.35
C ALA A 12 8.04 -3.77 -6.90
N ARG A 13 9.04 -3.46 -6.07
CA ARG A 13 10.45 -3.62 -6.44
C ARG A 13 10.79 -5.07 -6.76
N THR A 14 10.39 -6.02 -5.92
CA THR A 14 10.62 -7.45 -6.15
C THR A 14 9.94 -7.93 -7.43
N VAL A 15 8.73 -7.47 -7.72
CA VAL A 15 8.04 -7.80 -8.97
C VAL A 15 8.78 -7.25 -10.19
N ALA A 16 9.25 -6.01 -10.12
CA ALA A 16 10.04 -5.41 -11.20
C ALA A 16 11.36 -6.16 -11.44
N GLU A 17 12.06 -6.56 -10.38
CA GLU A 17 13.26 -7.39 -10.46
C GLU A 17 12.97 -8.75 -11.12
N LEU A 18 11.92 -9.46 -10.68
CA LEU A 18 11.53 -10.74 -11.26
C LEU A 18 11.12 -10.61 -12.75
N ALA A 19 10.44 -9.52 -13.11
CA ALA A 19 10.09 -9.24 -14.49
C ALA A 19 11.31 -8.96 -15.36
N SER A 20 12.28 -8.18 -14.85
CA SER A 20 13.52 -7.86 -15.57
C SER A 20 14.42 -9.09 -15.76
N GLU A 21 14.39 -10.03 -14.81
CA GLU A 21 15.10 -11.30 -14.87
C GLU A 21 14.40 -12.35 -15.78
N GLY A 22 13.25 -11.99 -16.39
CA GLY A 22 12.47 -12.93 -17.19
C GLY A 22 11.82 -14.06 -16.40
N ARG A 23 11.77 -13.96 -15.07
CA ARG A 23 11.20 -14.95 -14.13
C ARG A 23 9.69 -14.77 -13.94
N LEU A 24 9.17 -13.66 -14.40
CA LEU A 24 7.73 -13.36 -14.38
C LEU A 24 7.31 -12.99 -15.79
N GLN A 25 6.24 -13.61 -16.26
CA GLN A 25 5.72 -13.30 -17.60
C GLN A 25 5.03 -11.95 -17.62
N LYS A 26 5.08 -11.26 -18.76
CA LYS A 26 4.47 -9.92 -18.93
C LYS A 26 2.99 -9.88 -18.53
N GLY A 27 2.25 -10.95 -18.81
CA GLY A 27 0.85 -11.08 -18.44
C GLY A 27 0.62 -11.16 -16.91
N ASP A 28 1.54 -11.80 -16.17
CA ASP A 28 1.43 -12.00 -14.72
C ASP A 28 1.90 -10.79 -13.91
N VAL A 29 2.72 -9.90 -14.50
CA VAL A 29 3.31 -8.76 -13.81
C VAL A 29 2.24 -7.89 -13.15
N PHE A 30 1.17 -7.56 -13.88
CA PHE A 30 0.11 -6.70 -13.36
C PHE A 30 -0.60 -7.32 -12.14
N CYS A 31 -1.05 -8.56 -12.26
CA CYS A 31 -1.75 -9.26 -11.17
C CYS A 31 -0.84 -9.45 -9.96
N THR A 32 0.42 -9.86 -10.20
CA THR A 32 1.41 -10.04 -9.13
C THR A 32 1.74 -8.72 -8.44
N THR A 33 1.84 -7.61 -9.20
CA THR A 33 2.03 -6.26 -8.64
C THR A 33 0.88 -5.88 -7.71
N CYS A 34 -0.35 -6.04 -8.17
CA CYS A 34 -1.52 -5.69 -7.37
C CYS A 34 -1.57 -6.48 -6.05
N LEU A 35 -1.21 -7.76 -6.08
CA LEU A 35 -1.12 -8.61 -4.88
C LEU A 35 0.07 -8.27 -3.98
N ALA A 36 1.20 -7.90 -4.56
CA ALA A 36 2.42 -7.56 -3.84
C ALA A 36 2.41 -6.14 -3.27
N SER A 37 1.47 -5.29 -3.71
CA SER A 37 1.30 -3.92 -3.23
C SER A 37 0.50 -3.87 -1.93
N THR A 38 1.14 -4.25 -0.82
CA THR A 38 0.52 -4.39 0.50
C THR A 38 1.18 -3.52 1.54
N SER A 39 0.42 -3.10 2.55
CA SER A 39 0.98 -2.51 3.77
C SER A 39 1.58 -3.61 4.65
N GLY A 40 2.70 -3.33 5.29
CA GLY A 40 3.36 -4.27 6.19
C GLY A 40 2.75 -4.30 7.59
N PRO A 41 2.94 -5.42 8.33
CA PRO A 41 2.47 -5.54 9.72
C PRO A 41 3.09 -4.47 10.63
N ALA A 42 4.33 -4.07 10.39
CA ALA A 42 5.00 -3.03 11.17
C ALA A 42 4.25 -1.69 11.14
N PHE A 43 3.67 -1.31 10.00
CA PHE A 43 2.86 -0.11 9.90
C PHE A 43 1.52 -0.27 10.63
N CYS A 44 0.76 -1.33 10.34
CA CYS A 44 -0.58 -1.49 10.91
C CYS A 44 -0.56 -1.81 12.40
N LEU A 45 0.26 -2.80 12.81
CA LEU A 45 0.33 -3.27 14.21
C LEU A 45 1.23 -2.40 15.09
N GLY A 46 2.15 -1.65 14.49
CA GLY A 46 3.03 -0.71 15.18
C GLY A 46 2.51 0.73 15.10
N ALA A 47 2.78 1.41 14.00
CA ALA A 47 2.52 2.85 13.87
C ALA A 47 1.03 3.19 13.97
N ALA A 48 0.15 2.56 13.17
CA ALA A 48 -1.27 2.85 13.17
C ALA A 48 -1.93 2.47 14.50
N ALA A 49 -1.58 1.31 15.09
CA ALA A 49 -2.05 0.93 16.41
C ALA A 49 -1.68 1.96 17.47
N ALA A 50 -0.45 2.51 17.43
CA ALA A 50 0.00 3.56 18.34
C ALA A 50 -0.77 4.88 18.13
N MET A 51 -1.02 5.27 16.87
CA MET A 51 -1.81 6.47 16.54
C MET A 51 -3.23 6.38 17.10
N PHE A 52 -3.91 5.23 16.93
CA PHE A 52 -5.24 5.00 17.50
C PHE A 52 -5.22 4.77 19.02
N GLY A 53 -4.05 4.57 19.63
CA GLY A 53 -3.91 4.21 21.05
C GLY A 53 -4.54 2.86 21.37
N SER A 54 -4.64 1.95 20.40
CA SER A 54 -5.35 0.66 20.53
C SER A 54 -4.68 -0.43 19.68
N PRO A 55 -4.10 -1.46 20.32
CA PRO A 55 -3.61 -2.64 19.61
C PRO A 55 -4.71 -3.36 18.82
N ALA A 56 -5.96 -3.35 19.33
CA ALA A 56 -7.10 -3.93 18.63
C ALA A 56 -7.39 -3.20 17.32
N ALA A 57 -7.29 -1.87 17.30
CA ALA A 57 -7.43 -1.08 16.05
C ALA A 57 -6.38 -1.50 15.01
N GLY A 58 -5.13 -1.66 15.42
CA GLY A 58 -4.06 -2.15 14.53
C GLY A 58 -4.34 -3.55 13.96
N MET A 59 -4.83 -4.47 14.79
CA MET A 59 -5.21 -5.82 14.35
C MET A 59 -6.37 -5.80 13.37
N VAL A 60 -7.39 -4.98 13.63
CA VAL A 60 -8.54 -4.82 12.72
C VAL A 60 -8.11 -4.21 11.39
N LEU A 61 -7.26 -3.17 11.41
CA LEU A 61 -6.69 -2.57 10.19
C LEU A 61 -5.92 -3.60 9.37
N PHE A 62 -5.00 -4.33 10.00
CA PHE A 62 -4.16 -5.31 9.31
C PHE A 62 -4.98 -6.47 8.75
N GLY A 63 -5.88 -7.03 9.57
CA GLY A 63 -6.76 -8.12 9.13
C GLY A 63 -7.67 -7.74 7.98
N SER A 64 -8.30 -6.57 8.05
CA SER A 64 -9.18 -6.04 6.98
C SER A 64 -8.39 -5.77 5.70
N HIS A 65 -7.17 -5.22 5.81
CA HIS A 65 -6.28 -5.02 4.68
C HIS A 65 -5.90 -6.34 4.00
N LEU A 66 -5.52 -7.36 4.77
CA LEU A 66 -5.18 -8.67 4.22
C LEU A 66 -6.37 -9.32 3.52
N LEU A 67 -7.55 -9.27 4.13
CA LEU A 67 -8.78 -9.80 3.53
C LEU A 67 -9.11 -9.09 2.22
N ALA A 68 -8.93 -7.77 2.16
CA ALA A 68 -9.15 -6.99 0.95
C ALA A 68 -8.18 -7.40 -0.17
N VAL A 69 -6.89 -7.51 0.13
CA VAL A 69 -5.86 -7.93 -0.83
C VAL A 69 -6.09 -9.35 -1.33
N TRP A 70 -6.41 -10.29 -0.44
CA TRP A 70 -6.69 -11.67 -0.84
C TRP A 70 -7.95 -11.79 -1.68
N SER A 71 -9.02 -11.08 -1.29
CA SER A 71 -10.26 -11.05 -2.07
C SER A 71 -10.03 -10.50 -3.47
N ALA A 72 -9.31 -9.39 -3.59
CA ALA A 72 -8.95 -8.83 -4.88
C ALA A 72 -8.04 -9.78 -5.69
N GLY A 73 -7.08 -10.42 -5.04
CA GLY A 73 -6.19 -11.40 -5.67
C GLY A 73 -6.91 -12.62 -6.22
N PHE A 74 -7.98 -13.02 -5.56
CA PHE A 74 -8.84 -14.11 -6.04
C PHE A 74 -9.74 -13.67 -7.22
N LEU A 75 -10.20 -12.42 -7.20
CA LEU A 75 -11.10 -11.88 -8.21
C LEU A 75 -10.36 -11.39 -9.46
N LEU A 76 -9.20 -10.75 -9.29
CA LEU A 76 -8.48 -10.08 -10.37
C LEU A 76 -8.12 -10.98 -11.55
N PRO A 77 -7.56 -12.19 -11.36
CA PRO A 77 -7.27 -13.10 -12.47
C PRO A 77 -8.53 -13.54 -13.24
N ARG A 78 -9.67 -13.65 -12.53
CA ARG A 78 -10.96 -13.99 -13.14
C ARG A 78 -11.52 -12.85 -13.96
N LEU A 79 -11.43 -11.64 -13.47
CA LEU A 79 -11.92 -10.43 -14.15
C LEU A 79 -11.06 -10.08 -15.37
N THR A 80 -9.77 -10.27 -15.29
CA THR A 80 -8.85 -10.02 -16.42
C THR A 80 -8.79 -11.16 -17.41
N ARG A 81 -9.49 -12.28 -17.14
CA ARG A 81 -9.42 -13.54 -17.93
C ARG A 81 -7.98 -13.98 -18.16
N HIS A 82 -7.13 -13.67 -17.21
CA HIS A 82 -5.72 -14.00 -17.31
C HIS A 82 -5.53 -15.52 -17.16
N LYS A 83 -4.85 -16.13 -18.15
CA LYS A 83 -4.40 -17.51 -18.05
C LYS A 83 -2.95 -17.47 -17.58
N ALA A 84 -2.69 -18.01 -16.40
CA ALA A 84 -1.32 -18.20 -15.94
C ALA A 84 -0.56 -19.09 -16.93
N GLU A 85 0.54 -18.57 -17.45
CA GLU A 85 1.46 -19.35 -18.27
C GLU A 85 2.55 -19.97 -17.37
N PRO A 86 3.17 -21.10 -17.78
CA PRO A 86 4.27 -21.68 -17.02
C PRO A 86 5.40 -20.66 -16.80
N ALA A 87 5.87 -20.56 -15.57
CA ALA A 87 6.99 -19.69 -15.26
C ALA A 87 8.23 -20.11 -16.09
N PRO A 88 8.96 -19.16 -16.69
CA PRO A 88 10.20 -19.45 -17.39
C PRO A 88 11.24 -20.04 -16.40
N PRO A 89 12.18 -20.86 -16.88
CA PRO A 89 13.22 -21.43 -16.02
C PRO A 89 14.03 -20.29 -15.38
N PRO A 90 14.37 -20.41 -14.09
CA PRO A 90 15.13 -19.37 -13.40
C PRO A 90 16.51 -19.20 -14.03
N LEU A 91 16.84 -17.95 -14.36
CA LEU A 91 18.20 -17.61 -14.81
C LEU A 91 19.19 -17.72 -13.64
N PRO A 92 20.43 -18.16 -13.88
CA PRO A 92 21.46 -18.21 -12.86
C PRO A 92 21.70 -16.81 -12.31
N LYS A 93 21.47 -16.61 -11.02
CA LYS A 93 21.72 -15.32 -10.35
C LYS A 93 23.17 -15.28 -9.90
N ALA A 94 23.94 -14.32 -10.38
CA ALA A 94 25.21 -13.97 -9.75
C ALA A 94 24.94 -13.46 -8.32
N ARG A 95 25.69 -13.97 -7.34
CA ARG A 95 25.59 -13.47 -5.96
C ARG A 95 26.13 -12.04 -5.92
N GLU A 96 25.27 -11.10 -5.65
CA GLU A 96 25.71 -9.73 -5.41
C GLU A 96 26.51 -9.65 -4.10
N PRO A 97 27.60 -8.89 -4.05
CA PRO A 97 28.36 -8.68 -2.83
C PRO A 97 27.49 -7.94 -1.80
N PHE A 98 27.70 -8.26 -0.51
CA PHE A 98 26.95 -7.65 0.59
C PHE A 98 26.96 -6.12 0.58
N SER A 99 28.10 -5.52 0.16
CA SER A 99 28.23 -4.07 0.01
C SER A 99 27.24 -3.47 -1.00
N ALA A 100 27.00 -4.14 -2.13
CA ALA A 100 26.04 -3.68 -3.12
C ALA A 100 24.61 -3.75 -2.58
N LEU A 101 24.27 -4.81 -1.84
CA LEU A 101 22.98 -4.95 -1.16
C LEU A 101 22.76 -3.85 -0.12
N LEU A 102 23.79 -3.52 0.66
CA LEU A 102 23.73 -2.46 1.67
C LEU A 102 23.51 -1.09 1.02
N ILE A 103 24.27 -0.76 -0.01
CA ILE A 103 24.14 0.50 -0.75
C ILE A 103 22.72 0.61 -1.35
N SER A 104 22.24 -0.45 -1.97
CA SER A 104 20.90 -0.51 -2.55
C SER A 104 19.80 -0.32 -1.48
N ALA A 105 19.97 -0.88 -0.28
CA ALA A 105 19.04 -0.71 0.83
C ALA A 105 19.04 0.75 1.33
N VAL A 106 20.21 1.36 1.51
CA VAL A 106 20.32 2.78 1.91
C VAL A 106 19.67 3.70 0.88
N GLN A 107 19.94 3.50 -0.41
CA GLN A 107 19.32 4.28 -1.48
C GLN A 107 17.81 4.13 -1.48
N ALA A 108 17.29 2.93 -1.25
CA ALA A 108 15.84 2.70 -1.14
C ALA A 108 15.24 3.51 0.03
N VAL A 109 15.84 3.46 1.22
CA VAL A 109 15.38 4.21 2.40
C VAL A 109 15.40 5.71 2.15
N LEU A 110 16.48 6.25 1.56
CA LEU A 110 16.60 7.66 1.23
C LEU A 110 15.55 8.10 0.21
N SER A 111 15.30 7.29 -0.82
CA SER A 111 14.27 7.59 -1.84
C SER A 111 12.87 7.60 -1.24
N VAL A 112 12.55 6.65 -0.35
CA VAL A 112 11.28 6.62 0.39
C VAL A 112 11.14 7.87 1.24
N GLY A 113 12.14 8.20 2.05
CA GLY A 113 12.13 9.36 2.93
C GLY A 113 11.97 10.68 2.17
N ALA A 114 12.68 10.84 1.05
CA ALA A 114 12.58 12.01 0.20
C ALA A 114 11.18 12.19 -0.40
N LEU A 115 10.55 11.10 -0.87
CA LEU A 115 9.18 11.15 -1.39
C LEU A 115 8.16 11.47 -0.28
N ILE A 116 8.28 10.87 0.88
CA ILE A 116 7.42 11.20 2.03
C ILE A 116 7.54 12.69 2.35
N ALA A 117 8.76 13.23 2.48
CA ALA A 117 8.99 14.64 2.75
C ALA A 117 8.37 15.53 1.67
N LEU A 118 8.53 15.20 0.39
CA LEU A 118 7.92 15.92 -0.72
C LEU A 118 6.39 15.95 -0.60
N PHE A 119 5.76 14.80 -0.34
CA PHE A 119 4.30 14.74 -0.24
C PHE A 119 3.77 15.43 1.02
N PHE A 120 4.52 15.46 2.13
CA PHE A 120 4.19 16.29 3.28
C PHE A 120 4.21 17.78 2.92
N CYS A 121 5.24 18.26 2.21
CA CYS A 121 5.29 19.64 1.73
C CYS A 121 4.11 19.95 0.79
N LEU A 122 3.82 19.06 -0.16
CA LEU A 122 2.66 19.21 -1.07
C LEU A 122 1.34 19.27 -0.30
N LYS A 123 1.19 18.44 0.73
CA LYS A 123 0.02 18.45 1.62
C LYS A 123 -0.11 19.82 2.30
N GLU A 124 0.93 20.32 2.95
CA GLU A 124 0.90 21.62 3.62
C GLU A 124 0.59 22.77 2.65
N MET A 125 1.19 22.76 1.44
CA MET A 125 0.87 23.73 0.39
C MET A 125 -0.60 23.66 -0.02
N LEU A 126 -1.13 22.45 -0.23
CA LEU A 126 -2.54 22.26 -0.61
C LEU A 126 -3.48 22.78 0.48
N PHE A 127 -3.20 22.45 1.75
CA PHE A 127 -4.02 22.88 2.89
C PHE A 127 -3.93 24.39 3.15
N SER A 128 -2.87 25.06 2.71
CA SER A 128 -2.76 26.53 2.83
C SER A 128 -3.68 27.30 1.87
N ILE A 129 -4.12 26.68 0.78
CA ILE A 129 -5.01 27.29 -0.23
C ILE A 129 -6.45 26.78 -0.16
N LEU A 130 -6.70 25.69 0.54
CA LEU A 130 -8.04 25.14 0.73
C LEU A 130 -8.74 25.81 1.94
N PRO A 131 -10.08 25.87 1.93
CA PRO A 131 -10.81 26.23 3.14
C PRO A 131 -10.49 25.21 4.25
N PRO A 132 -10.57 25.64 5.53
CA PRO A 132 -10.31 24.76 6.65
C PRO A 132 -11.15 23.49 6.58
N LEU A 133 -10.48 22.33 6.45
CA LEU A 133 -11.09 21.02 6.53
C LEU A 133 -10.92 20.51 7.96
N SER A 134 -11.91 19.82 8.45
CA SER A 134 -11.88 19.23 9.78
C SER A 134 -12.33 17.78 9.77
N GLY A 135 -11.89 17.04 10.78
CA GLY A 135 -12.35 15.69 11.02
C GLY A 135 -12.05 14.75 9.84
N TYR A 136 -13.09 14.11 9.32
CA TYR A 136 -12.95 13.11 8.27
C TYR A 136 -12.42 13.69 6.95
N GLY A 137 -12.80 14.92 6.60
CA GLY A 137 -12.35 15.56 5.36
C GLY A 137 -10.85 15.78 5.33
N GLU A 138 -10.29 16.27 6.43
CA GLU A 138 -8.84 16.43 6.60
C GLU A 138 -8.13 15.08 6.50
N GLY A 139 -8.64 14.07 7.22
CA GLY A 139 -8.08 12.74 7.21
C GLY A 139 -8.03 12.14 5.81
N ILE A 140 -9.16 12.12 5.12
CA ILE A 140 -9.27 11.55 3.77
C ILE A 140 -8.32 12.26 2.79
N LEU A 141 -8.32 13.59 2.75
CA LEU A 141 -7.47 14.32 1.81
C LEU A 141 -5.98 14.13 2.12
N SER A 142 -5.62 14.13 3.40
CA SER A 142 -4.24 13.85 3.83
C SER A 142 -3.80 12.45 3.43
N GLY A 143 -4.66 11.43 3.63
CA GLY A 143 -4.35 10.04 3.31
C GLY A 143 -4.29 9.75 1.83
N LEU A 144 -5.09 10.44 1.01
CA LEU A 144 -4.97 10.37 -0.44
C LEU A 144 -3.58 10.83 -0.92
N LEU A 145 -2.97 11.79 -0.25
CA LEU A 145 -1.62 12.27 -0.56
C LEU A 145 -0.56 11.36 0.08
N GLU A 146 -0.64 11.20 1.40
CA GLU A 146 0.33 10.43 2.19
C GLU A 146 -0.40 9.66 3.32
N VAL A 147 -0.28 8.35 3.30
CA VAL A 147 -1.06 7.43 4.13
C VAL A 147 -0.85 7.66 5.64
N THR A 148 0.37 7.99 6.06
CA THR A 148 0.68 8.18 7.48
C THR A 148 -0.01 9.42 8.05
N ALA A 149 -0.02 10.51 7.28
CA ALA A 149 -0.69 11.76 7.66
C ALA A 149 -2.21 11.56 7.78
N GLY A 150 -2.82 10.84 6.81
CA GLY A 150 -4.24 10.56 6.85
C GLY A 150 -4.64 9.67 8.01
N VAL A 151 -3.95 8.55 8.20
CA VAL A 151 -4.20 7.63 9.33
C VAL A 151 -4.04 8.36 10.67
N SER A 152 -3.03 9.23 10.81
CA SER A 152 -2.83 10.04 12.01
C SER A 152 -3.99 11.00 12.28
N ALA A 153 -4.47 11.71 11.24
CA ALA A 153 -5.60 12.63 11.37
C ALA A 153 -6.89 11.87 11.74
N LEU A 154 -7.18 10.75 11.07
CA LEU A 154 -8.35 9.91 11.36
C LEU A 154 -8.29 9.28 12.75
N ALA A 155 -7.10 8.91 13.23
CA ALA A 155 -6.92 8.29 14.54
C ALA A 155 -7.34 9.21 15.70
N ASN A 156 -7.22 10.53 15.53
CA ASN A 156 -7.66 11.50 16.53
C ASN A 156 -9.18 11.50 16.76
N LEU A 157 -9.96 11.03 15.80
CA LEU A 157 -11.43 10.99 15.88
C LEU A 157 -11.95 9.82 16.73
N LYS A 158 -11.20 8.72 16.82
CA LYS A 158 -11.50 7.53 17.63
C LYS A 158 -12.94 7.00 17.45
N THR A 159 -13.38 6.89 16.20
CA THR A 159 -14.71 6.39 15.84
C THR A 159 -14.61 5.15 14.96
N PRO A 160 -15.66 4.30 14.89
CA PRO A 160 -15.69 3.18 13.93
C PRO A 160 -15.45 3.62 12.49
N LEU A 161 -16.05 4.75 12.11
CA LEU A 161 -15.91 5.30 10.76
C LEU A 161 -14.47 5.75 10.48
N SER A 162 -13.80 6.40 11.46
CA SER A 162 -12.42 6.83 11.28
C SER A 162 -11.45 5.63 11.10
N LEU A 163 -11.68 4.54 11.83
CA LEU A 163 -10.89 3.32 11.67
C LEU A 163 -11.13 2.67 10.30
N ALA A 164 -12.37 2.63 9.84
CA ALA A 164 -12.72 2.09 8.52
C ALA A 164 -12.14 2.95 7.38
N LEU A 165 -12.16 4.27 7.50
CA LEU A 165 -11.52 5.17 6.54
C LEU A 165 -10.00 5.01 6.55
N ALA A 166 -9.38 4.84 7.72
CA ALA A 166 -7.96 4.52 7.80
C ALA A 166 -7.62 3.19 7.09
N ALA A 167 -8.51 2.19 7.12
CA ALA A 167 -8.33 0.96 6.36
C ALA A 167 -8.37 1.18 4.84
N VAL A 168 -9.20 2.13 4.36
CA VAL A 168 -9.18 2.57 2.95
C VAL A 168 -7.81 3.10 2.59
N GLU A 169 -7.29 4.03 3.37
CA GLU A 169 -6.00 4.69 3.11
C GLU A 169 -4.83 3.72 3.15
N VAL A 170 -4.78 2.85 4.17
CA VAL A 170 -3.78 1.78 4.29
C VAL A 170 -3.80 0.87 3.07
N SER A 171 -4.97 0.55 2.54
CA SER A 171 -5.12 -0.37 1.40
C SER A 171 -4.90 0.32 0.06
N PHE A 172 -5.28 1.58 -0.06
CA PHE A 172 -4.96 2.41 -1.22
C PHE A 172 -3.47 2.77 -1.26
N GLY A 173 -2.88 3.14 -0.12
CA GLY A 173 -1.46 3.46 0.05
C GLY A 173 -1.10 4.92 -0.24
N GLY A 174 -2.07 5.80 -0.50
CA GLY A 174 -1.82 7.21 -0.87
C GLY A 174 -1.09 7.38 -2.21
N LEU A 175 -1.07 8.59 -2.73
CA LEU A 175 -0.37 8.90 -3.99
C LEU A 175 1.14 8.79 -3.84
N CYS A 176 1.71 9.14 -2.68
CA CYS A 176 3.13 9.02 -2.37
C CYS A 176 3.64 7.59 -2.61
N VAL A 177 3.02 6.62 -1.95
CA VAL A 177 3.40 5.20 -2.05
C VAL A 177 3.14 4.65 -3.45
N ASN A 178 2.00 5.02 -4.07
CA ASN A 178 1.66 4.55 -5.42
C ASN A 178 2.63 5.10 -6.47
N ALA A 179 3.03 6.38 -6.37
CA ALA A 179 4.05 6.96 -7.25
C ALA A 179 5.39 6.23 -7.14
N GLN A 180 5.79 5.90 -5.92
CA GLN A 180 7.01 5.15 -5.67
C GLN A 180 6.95 3.73 -6.26
N GLN A 181 5.84 3.01 -6.06
CA GLN A 181 5.66 1.68 -6.65
C GLN A 181 5.70 1.73 -8.17
N LEU A 182 5.02 2.70 -8.78
CA LEU A 182 5.02 2.88 -10.23
C LEU A 182 6.40 3.25 -10.78
N SER A 183 7.23 3.96 -10.01
CA SER A 183 8.61 4.25 -10.42
C SER A 183 9.46 2.97 -10.55
N PHE A 184 9.32 2.01 -9.62
CA PHE A 184 9.99 0.71 -9.73
C PHE A 184 9.46 -0.12 -10.90
N LEU A 185 8.17 0.01 -11.22
CA LEU A 185 7.50 -0.73 -12.29
C LEU A 185 7.69 -0.11 -13.67
N ALA A 186 8.43 0.99 -13.77
CA ALA A 186 8.73 1.62 -15.06
C ALA A 186 9.37 0.61 -16.03
N GLY A 187 8.85 0.53 -17.25
CA GLY A 187 9.31 -0.43 -18.26
C GLY A 187 8.72 -1.84 -18.16
N THR A 188 8.00 -2.20 -17.09
CA THR A 188 7.37 -3.53 -16.95
C THR A 188 6.06 -3.69 -17.73
N GLY A 189 5.51 -2.58 -18.25
CA GLY A 189 4.22 -2.57 -18.94
C GLY A 189 3.00 -2.37 -18.04
N VAL A 190 3.19 -2.24 -16.74
CA VAL A 190 2.10 -1.90 -15.79
C VAL A 190 1.63 -0.47 -16.05
N LYS A 191 0.33 -0.32 -16.34
CA LYS A 191 -0.29 0.99 -16.59
C LYS A 191 -0.81 1.58 -15.27
N MET A 192 -0.57 2.88 -15.07
CA MET A 192 -0.95 3.62 -13.86
C MET A 192 -2.44 3.52 -13.55
N LEU A 193 -3.31 3.85 -14.52
CA LEU A 193 -4.76 3.93 -14.25
C LEU A 193 -5.36 2.58 -13.81
N PRO A 194 -5.15 1.45 -14.52
CA PRO A 194 -5.62 0.15 -14.04
C PRO A 194 -5.05 -0.22 -12.67
N PHE A 195 -3.80 0.09 -12.38
CA PHE A 195 -3.18 -0.16 -11.08
C PHE A 195 -3.89 0.63 -9.97
N LEU A 196 -4.10 1.94 -10.16
CA LEU A 196 -4.82 2.78 -9.19
C LEU A 196 -6.27 2.34 -8.99
N LEU A 197 -6.96 1.91 -10.05
CA LEU A 197 -8.33 1.37 -9.92
C LEU A 197 -8.38 0.12 -9.03
N VAL A 198 -7.39 -0.79 -9.16
CA VAL A 198 -7.29 -1.94 -8.26
C VAL A 198 -6.98 -1.50 -6.83
N LYS A 199 -6.14 -0.49 -6.63
CA LYS A 199 -5.87 0.08 -5.30
C LYS A 199 -7.11 0.71 -4.68
N CYS A 200 -7.93 1.40 -5.47
CA CYS A 200 -9.25 1.88 -5.01
C CYS A 200 -10.17 0.72 -4.60
N ALA A 201 -10.21 -0.35 -5.40
CA ALA A 201 -10.98 -1.54 -5.04
C ALA A 201 -10.49 -2.20 -3.74
N HIS A 202 -9.16 -2.28 -3.52
CA HIS A 202 -8.61 -2.72 -2.24
C HIS A 202 -9.09 -1.84 -1.07
N GLY A 203 -9.09 -0.52 -1.24
CA GLY A 203 -9.60 0.41 -0.23
C GLY A 203 -11.07 0.16 0.11
N LEU A 204 -11.93 0.04 -0.91
CA LEU A 204 -13.36 -0.21 -0.72
C LEU A 204 -13.64 -1.56 -0.04
N LEU A 205 -12.92 -2.62 -0.42
CA LEU A 205 -13.00 -3.92 0.24
C LEU A 205 -12.53 -3.84 1.70
N ALA A 206 -11.42 -3.14 1.95
CA ALA A 206 -10.91 -2.95 3.31
C ALA A 206 -11.91 -2.19 4.18
N PHE A 207 -12.59 -1.18 3.65
CA PHE A 207 -13.68 -0.49 4.34
C PHE A 207 -14.78 -1.48 4.74
N ALA A 208 -15.26 -2.27 3.77
CA ALA A 208 -16.34 -3.22 3.99
C ALA A 208 -16.01 -4.28 5.05
N PHE A 209 -14.76 -4.74 5.10
CA PHE A 209 -14.31 -5.68 6.13
C PHE A 209 -14.01 -5.00 7.47
N CYS A 210 -13.49 -3.76 7.45
CA CYS A 210 -13.08 -3.06 8.65
C CYS A 210 -14.26 -2.49 9.43
N TYR A 211 -15.24 -1.89 8.77
CA TYR A 211 -16.31 -1.14 9.45
C TYR A 211 -17.09 -1.97 10.47
N PRO A 212 -17.57 -3.20 10.17
CA PRO A 212 -18.26 -4.02 11.16
C PRO A 212 -17.36 -4.43 12.34
N LEU A 213 -16.07 -4.65 12.10
CA LEU A 213 -15.11 -4.96 13.16
C LEU A 213 -14.73 -3.72 13.99
N ALA A 214 -14.73 -2.55 13.36
CA ALA A 214 -14.45 -1.29 14.03
C ALA A 214 -15.50 -0.93 15.09
N LEU A 215 -16.75 -1.36 14.91
CA LEU A 215 -17.82 -1.20 15.91
C LEU A 215 -17.51 -1.95 17.22
N LEU A 216 -16.69 -3.01 17.18
CA LEU A 216 -16.24 -3.75 18.36
C LEU A 216 -15.09 -3.05 19.07
N VAL A 217 -14.29 -2.25 18.36
CA VAL A 217 -13.14 -1.50 18.91
C VAL A 217 -13.56 -0.16 19.49
N PHE A 218 -14.46 0.53 18.79
CA PHE A 218 -15.01 1.83 19.18
C PHE A 218 -16.55 1.70 19.19
N PRO A 219 -17.14 1.22 20.27
CA PRO A 219 -18.61 1.14 20.37
C PRO A 219 -19.21 2.56 20.32
N VAL A 220 -20.34 2.68 19.60
CA VAL A 220 -21.09 3.93 19.42
C VAL A 220 -21.82 4.30 20.70
#